data_b92045d0302afbed8160ddbcc30a5552
#
_entry.id   b92045d0302afbed8160ddbcc30a5552
#
_cell.length_a   1.000
_cell.length_b   1.000
_cell.length_c   1.000
_cell.angle_alpha   90.00
_cell.angle_beta   90.00
_cell.angle_gamma   90.00
#
_symmetry.space_group_name_H-M   'P 1'
#
loop_
_entity.id
_entity.type
_entity.pdbx_description
1 polymer ?
#
loop_
_entity_poly.entity_id
_entity_poly.type
_entity_poly.pdbx_seq_one_letter_code
_entity_poly.pdbx_strand_id
1 'polypeptide(L)'
;MPTPRLRQFWTLLILLTGTVASMFAASQWAWQRSLHAESDSVQRQLALYGQTLAQRIDRYRTLPEVLALDAQLQSALQRPLRPAEVEQLNLKLEQANGASQSSTLTLLNSDGLAVAASNWRSATSNVGQDYSFRPYVQQALAQGRGSFYGIGVTTGVPGYFLSQAIRDDHGHTLGLVVIKIALQELEREWLQTPDIVLASDAHGVVFLASQDAWRYRLLEPLDDEERSELTATRQYSDQPLRPLELRVDDRLDNGGRLVRLLSADLPPLPGRALWQTQPLPGTPW
;
A
#
# COMPACT_ATOMS: atom_id res chain seq x y z
N MET A 1 18.83 58.94 -45.46
CA MET A 1 18.07 57.74 -45.88
C MET A 1 18.95 56.49 -45.67
N PRO A 2 18.52 55.44 -44.97
CA PRO A 2 19.36 54.25 -44.78
C PRO A 2 19.64 53.62 -46.14
N THR A 3 20.88 53.17 -46.34
CA THR A 3 21.30 52.52 -47.59
C THR A 3 20.54 51.22 -47.80
N PRO A 4 20.24 50.85 -49.09
CA PRO A 4 19.44 49.66 -49.38
C PRO A 4 20.01 48.36 -48.74
N ARG A 5 21.32 48.28 -48.55
CA ARG A 5 22.00 47.15 -47.87
C ARG A 5 21.68 47.07 -46.37
N LEU A 6 21.54 48.23 -45.68
CA LEU A 6 21.19 48.26 -44.27
C LEU A 6 19.73 47.80 -44.04
N ARG A 7 18.82 48.14 -44.99
CA ARG A 7 17.42 47.74 -44.96
C ARG A 7 17.25 46.22 -45.20
N GLN A 8 18.02 45.65 -46.12
CA GLN A 8 18.08 44.21 -46.37
C GLN A 8 18.68 43.45 -45.15
N PHE A 9 19.68 43.98 -44.52
CA PHE A 9 20.25 43.40 -43.30
C PHE A 9 19.21 43.34 -42.17
N TRP A 10 18.48 44.40 -41.90
CA TRP A 10 17.43 44.43 -40.89
C TRP A 10 16.26 43.46 -41.21
N THR A 11 15.85 43.34 -42.48
CA THR A 11 14.79 42.42 -42.87
C THR A 11 15.24 40.97 -42.69
N LEU A 12 16.48 40.60 -43.04
CA LEU A 12 17.05 39.27 -42.80
C LEU A 12 17.15 38.96 -41.33
N LEU A 13 17.57 39.91 -40.50
CA LEU A 13 17.66 39.76 -39.06
C LEU A 13 16.31 39.53 -38.40
N ILE A 14 15.24 40.28 -38.83
CA ILE A 14 13.88 40.10 -38.35
C ILE A 14 13.34 38.72 -38.75
N LEU A 15 13.58 38.29 -39.98
CA LEU A 15 13.17 36.96 -40.46
C LEU A 15 13.87 35.85 -39.68
N LEU A 16 15.16 35.99 -39.41
CA LEU A 16 15.93 35.00 -38.65
C LEU A 16 15.45 34.92 -37.21
N THR A 17 15.26 36.05 -36.55
CA THR A 17 14.76 36.09 -35.17
C THR A 17 13.33 35.56 -35.07
N GLY A 18 12.47 35.85 -36.05
CA GLY A 18 11.10 35.34 -36.15
C GLY A 18 11.07 33.84 -36.32
N THR A 19 11.94 33.28 -37.18
CA THR A 19 12.05 31.81 -37.37
C THR A 19 12.57 31.12 -36.12
N VAL A 20 13.60 31.65 -35.46
CA VAL A 20 14.13 31.08 -34.21
C VAL A 20 13.07 31.13 -33.10
N ALA A 21 12.35 32.26 -32.96
CA ALA A 21 11.29 32.40 -31.98
C ALA A 21 10.13 31.40 -32.24
N SER A 22 9.73 31.23 -33.53
CA SER A 22 8.69 30.27 -33.92
C SER A 22 9.13 28.82 -33.67
N MET A 23 10.38 28.46 -33.97
CA MET A 23 10.92 27.13 -33.67
C MET A 23 10.96 26.88 -32.16
N PHE A 24 11.35 27.86 -31.38
CA PHE A 24 11.37 27.74 -29.91
C PHE A 24 9.96 27.57 -29.35
N ALA A 25 8.99 28.39 -29.81
CA ALA A 25 7.61 28.29 -29.39
C ALA A 25 6.98 26.93 -29.76
N ALA A 26 7.23 26.47 -31.00
CA ALA A 26 6.76 25.16 -31.46
C ALA A 26 7.40 24.00 -30.63
N SER A 27 8.66 24.11 -30.33
CA SER A 27 9.37 23.13 -29.48
C SER A 27 8.78 23.07 -28.06
N GLN A 28 8.55 24.23 -27.45
CA GLN A 28 7.93 24.34 -26.13
C GLN A 28 6.50 23.77 -26.12
N TRP A 29 5.72 24.11 -27.13
CA TRP A 29 4.35 23.59 -27.27
C TRP A 29 4.33 22.07 -27.46
N ALA A 30 5.20 21.53 -28.33
CA ALA A 30 5.33 20.09 -28.55
C ALA A 30 5.76 19.36 -27.28
N TRP A 31 6.71 19.92 -26.54
CA TRP A 31 7.17 19.39 -25.25
C TRP A 31 6.05 19.34 -24.22
N GLN A 32 5.32 20.43 -24.02
CA GLN A 32 4.20 20.47 -23.09
C GLN A 32 3.11 19.46 -23.47
N ARG A 33 2.77 19.39 -24.76
CA ARG A 33 1.77 18.42 -25.25
C ARG A 33 2.20 16.98 -25.03
N SER A 34 3.47 16.66 -25.24
CA SER A 34 4.03 15.34 -25.00
C SER A 34 3.98 14.99 -23.52
N LEU A 35 4.35 15.91 -22.63
CA LEU A 35 4.29 15.71 -21.17
C LEU A 35 2.87 15.48 -20.69
N HIS A 36 1.88 16.21 -21.18
CA HIS A 36 0.47 16.01 -20.80
C HIS A 36 -0.02 14.64 -21.26
N ALA A 37 0.28 14.24 -22.50
CA ALA A 37 -0.11 12.95 -23.03
C ALA A 37 0.52 11.79 -22.25
N GLU A 38 1.79 11.91 -21.84
CA GLU A 38 2.48 10.94 -21.01
C GLU A 38 1.89 10.90 -19.60
N SER A 39 1.62 12.07 -19.00
CA SER A 39 0.99 12.18 -17.68
C SER A 39 -0.40 11.52 -17.64
N ASP A 40 -1.22 11.72 -18.68
CA ASP A 40 -2.53 11.06 -18.80
C ASP A 40 -2.38 9.54 -18.97
N SER A 41 -1.33 9.09 -19.66
CA SER A 41 -1.02 7.67 -19.81
C SER A 41 -0.64 7.04 -18.47
N VAL A 42 0.27 7.67 -17.73
CA VAL A 42 0.71 7.23 -16.40
C VAL A 42 -0.47 7.21 -15.43
N GLN A 43 -1.37 8.21 -15.47
CA GLN A 43 -2.56 8.25 -14.63
C GLN A 43 -3.49 7.07 -14.90
N ARG A 44 -3.73 6.71 -16.18
CA ARG A 44 -4.53 5.53 -16.53
C ARG A 44 -3.88 4.23 -16.03
N GLN A 45 -2.57 4.12 -16.16
CA GLN A 45 -1.82 2.97 -15.71
C GLN A 45 -1.83 2.84 -14.18
N LEU A 46 -1.68 3.97 -13.46
CA LEU A 46 -1.80 4.04 -12.02
C LEU A 46 -3.18 3.56 -11.54
N ALA A 47 -4.26 3.95 -12.24
CA ALA A 47 -5.61 3.46 -11.96
C ALA A 47 -5.72 1.93 -12.09
N LEU A 48 -5.05 1.31 -13.06
CA LEU A 48 -5.02 -0.14 -13.21
C LEU A 48 -4.24 -0.82 -12.07
N TYR A 49 -3.12 -0.26 -11.64
CA TYR A 49 -2.39 -0.77 -10.46
C TYR A 49 -3.24 -0.69 -9.19
N GLY A 50 -3.94 0.43 -8.99
CA GLY A 50 -4.86 0.60 -7.86
C GLY A 50 -6.02 -0.41 -7.90
N GLN A 51 -6.63 -0.64 -9.07
CA GLN A 51 -7.69 -1.64 -9.23
C GLN A 51 -7.18 -3.06 -8.95
N THR A 52 -6.00 -3.42 -9.42
CA THR A 52 -5.40 -4.75 -9.17
C THR A 52 -5.17 -4.96 -7.67
N LEU A 53 -4.64 -3.95 -6.97
CA LEU A 53 -4.43 -4.01 -5.51
C LEU A 53 -5.77 -4.15 -4.78
N ALA A 54 -6.77 -3.34 -5.13
CA ALA A 54 -8.11 -3.40 -4.53
C ALA A 54 -8.75 -4.79 -4.75
N GLN A 55 -8.73 -5.32 -5.98
CA GLN A 55 -9.26 -6.64 -6.30
C GLN A 55 -8.54 -7.76 -5.54
N ARG A 56 -7.21 -7.66 -5.36
CA ARG A 56 -6.44 -8.63 -4.58
C ARG A 56 -6.90 -8.68 -3.13
N ILE A 57 -7.20 -7.55 -2.53
CA ILE A 57 -7.72 -7.44 -1.16
C ILE A 57 -9.16 -7.92 -1.09
N ASP A 58 -10.03 -7.47 -2.01
CA ASP A 58 -11.46 -7.79 -2.00
C ASP A 58 -11.73 -9.28 -2.16
N ARG A 59 -10.89 -10.00 -2.88
CA ARG A 59 -10.97 -11.47 -3.01
C ARG A 59 -11.03 -12.17 -1.65
N TYR A 60 -10.37 -11.62 -0.63
CA TYR A 60 -10.29 -12.22 0.70
C TYR A 60 -11.27 -11.63 1.71
N ARG A 61 -12.00 -10.57 1.36
CA ARG A 61 -12.88 -9.85 2.29
C ARG A 61 -14.02 -10.71 2.84
N THR A 62 -14.59 -11.57 2.03
CA THR A 62 -15.70 -12.43 2.43
C THR A 62 -15.31 -13.61 3.30
N LEU A 63 -14.07 -14.08 3.24
CA LEU A 63 -13.64 -15.25 3.98
C LEU A 63 -13.76 -15.09 5.50
N PRO A 64 -13.28 -14.01 6.13
CA PRO A 64 -13.48 -13.79 7.56
C PRO A 64 -14.97 -13.69 7.93
N GLU A 65 -15.80 -13.09 7.08
CA GLU A 65 -17.26 -12.97 7.31
C GLU A 65 -17.92 -14.37 7.35
N VAL A 66 -17.59 -15.23 6.39
CA VAL A 66 -18.11 -16.61 6.35
C VAL A 66 -17.62 -17.43 7.54
N LEU A 67 -16.34 -17.33 7.89
CA LEU A 67 -15.78 -18.04 9.04
C LEU A 67 -16.36 -17.55 10.36
N ALA A 68 -16.75 -16.28 10.48
CA ALA A 68 -17.39 -15.74 11.67
C ALA A 68 -18.78 -16.35 11.95
N LEU A 69 -19.44 -16.91 10.93
CA LEU A 69 -20.73 -17.62 11.05
C LEU A 69 -20.57 -19.10 11.38
N ASP A 70 -19.35 -19.61 11.47
CA ASP A 70 -19.10 -21.04 11.72
C ASP A 70 -19.42 -21.42 13.16
N ALA A 71 -20.39 -22.31 13.36
CA ALA A 71 -20.87 -22.75 14.67
C ALA A 71 -19.78 -23.38 15.55
N GLN A 72 -18.77 -24.04 14.95
CA GLN A 72 -17.65 -24.61 15.69
C GLN A 72 -16.73 -23.52 16.24
N LEU A 73 -16.46 -22.46 15.47
CA LEU A 73 -15.68 -21.33 15.94
C LEU A 73 -16.42 -20.55 17.02
N GLN A 74 -17.73 -20.32 16.85
CA GLN A 74 -18.57 -19.68 17.86
C GLN A 74 -18.58 -20.46 19.18
N SER A 75 -18.86 -21.77 19.14
CA SER A 75 -18.89 -22.60 20.35
C SER A 75 -17.54 -22.72 21.04
N ALA A 76 -16.46 -22.72 20.26
CA ALA A 76 -15.11 -22.77 20.79
C ALA A 76 -14.72 -21.54 21.63
N LEU A 77 -15.24 -20.36 21.27
CA LEU A 77 -14.93 -19.09 21.95
C LEU A 77 -15.78 -18.86 23.22
N GLN A 78 -16.83 -19.67 23.45
CA GLN A 78 -17.71 -19.51 24.61
C GLN A 78 -17.18 -20.11 25.91
N ARG A 79 -16.12 -20.91 25.86
CA ARG A 79 -15.56 -21.62 27.01
C ARG A 79 -14.07 -21.89 26.84
N PRO A 80 -13.35 -22.21 27.92
CA PRO A 80 -11.97 -22.67 27.83
C PRO A 80 -11.85 -23.94 26.94
N LEU A 81 -10.86 -23.94 26.05
CA LEU A 81 -10.60 -25.02 25.12
C LEU A 81 -9.73 -26.11 25.71
N ARG A 82 -10.05 -27.37 25.43
CA ARG A 82 -9.18 -28.51 25.71
C ARG A 82 -8.11 -28.62 24.60
N PRO A 83 -6.93 -29.20 24.88
CA PRO A 83 -5.87 -29.33 23.87
C PRO A 83 -6.31 -29.99 22.56
N ALA A 84 -7.12 -31.04 22.62
CA ALA A 84 -7.65 -31.71 21.44
C ALA A 84 -8.58 -30.82 20.59
N GLU A 85 -9.30 -29.91 21.23
CA GLU A 85 -10.17 -28.95 20.53
C GLU A 85 -9.36 -27.85 19.84
N VAL A 86 -8.28 -27.37 20.48
CA VAL A 86 -7.33 -26.44 19.85
C VAL A 86 -6.73 -27.07 18.59
N GLU A 87 -6.32 -28.36 18.67
CA GLU A 87 -5.79 -29.07 17.51
C GLU A 87 -6.81 -29.16 16.36
N GLN A 88 -8.06 -29.48 16.67
CA GLN A 88 -9.15 -29.54 15.68
C GLN A 88 -9.38 -28.16 15.00
N LEU A 89 -9.36 -27.09 15.78
CA LEU A 89 -9.50 -25.73 15.26
C LEU A 89 -8.31 -25.35 14.37
N ASN A 90 -7.10 -25.69 14.79
CA ASN A 90 -5.90 -25.47 14.00
C ASN A 90 -5.96 -26.19 12.64
N LEU A 91 -6.36 -27.45 12.63
CA LEU A 91 -6.56 -28.24 11.40
C LEU A 91 -7.63 -27.63 10.50
N LYS A 92 -8.74 -27.18 11.06
CA LYS A 92 -9.81 -26.51 10.33
C LYS A 92 -9.31 -25.21 9.66
N LEU A 93 -8.60 -24.38 10.42
CA LEU A 93 -8.02 -23.14 9.89
C LEU A 93 -6.94 -23.43 8.84
N GLU A 94 -6.13 -24.46 9.03
CA GLU A 94 -5.11 -24.89 8.06
C GLU A 94 -5.76 -25.31 6.73
N GLN A 95 -6.86 -26.11 6.78
CA GLN A 95 -7.62 -26.50 5.60
C GLN A 95 -8.26 -25.30 4.89
N ALA A 96 -8.91 -24.41 5.64
CA ALA A 96 -9.51 -23.19 5.11
C ALA A 96 -8.47 -22.26 4.48
N ASN A 97 -7.29 -22.14 5.09
CA ASN A 97 -6.17 -21.39 4.57
C ASN A 97 -5.62 -21.97 3.26
N GLY A 98 -5.46 -23.30 3.19
CA GLY A 98 -5.02 -23.98 1.97
C GLY A 98 -5.99 -23.77 0.80
N ALA A 99 -7.30 -23.83 1.07
CA ALA A 99 -8.35 -23.60 0.07
C ALA A 99 -8.40 -22.13 -0.42
N SER A 100 -8.16 -21.17 0.48
CA SER A 100 -8.21 -19.73 0.16
C SER A 100 -6.92 -19.20 -0.42
N GLN A 101 -5.81 -19.90 -0.25
CA GLN A 101 -4.45 -19.44 -0.61
C GLN A 101 -4.09 -18.11 0.09
N SER A 102 -4.63 -17.87 1.29
CA SER A 102 -4.21 -16.75 2.12
C SER A 102 -2.88 -17.05 2.81
N SER A 103 -2.25 -16.04 3.40
CA SER A 103 -0.98 -16.24 4.11
C SER A 103 -1.19 -16.95 5.43
N THR A 104 -2.18 -16.51 6.24
CA THR A 104 -2.49 -17.10 7.55
C THR A 104 -3.91 -16.80 7.96
N LEU A 105 -4.58 -17.75 8.60
CA LEU A 105 -5.83 -17.57 9.35
C LEU A 105 -5.56 -17.72 10.83
N THR A 106 -6.10 -16.83 11.67
CA THR A 106 -5.94 -16.84 13.12
C THR A 106 -7.28 -16.60 13.80
N LEU A 107 -7.59 -17.39 14.82
CA LEU A 107 -8.75 -17.21 15.69
C LEU A 107 -8.28 -16.58 17.00
N LEU A 108 -8.84 -15.43 17.34
CA LEU A 108 -8.56 -14.71 18.57
C LEU A 108 -9.78 -14.75 19.50
N ASN A 109 -9.53 -14.82 20.82
CA ASN A 109 -10.59 -14.58 21.81
C ASN A 109 -10.91 -13.07 21.92
N SER A 110 -11.86 -12.71 22.77
CA SER A 110 -12.28 -11.32 23.03
C SER A 110 -11.17 -10.43 23.60
N ASP A 111 -10.14 -11.01 24.20
CA ASP A 111 -8.97 -10.28 24.74
C ASP A 111 -7.88 -10.04 23.69
N GLY A 112 -8.03 -10.58 22.47
CA GLY A 112 -7.04 -10.49 21.41
C GLY A 112 -5.95 -11.55 21.43
N LEU A 113 -6.08 -12.58 22.31
CA LEU A 113 -5.17 -13.71 22.38
C LEU A 113 -5.50 -14.74 21.29
N ALA A 114 -4.52 -15.20 20.55
CA ALA A 114 -4.68 -16.23 19.52
C ALA A 114 -4.87 -17.62 20.13
N VAL A 115 -6.06 -18.18 19.96
CA VAL A 115 -6.42 -19.50 20.50
C VAL A 115 -6.21 -20.62 19.48
N ALA A 116 -6.23 -20.32 18.19
CA ALA A 116 -5.90 -21.24 17.10
C ALA A 116 -5.37 -20.50 15.88
N ALA A 117 -4.59 -21.18 15.03
CA ALA A 117 -4.04 -20.60 13.82
C ALA A 117 -3.71 -21.64 12.76
N SER A 118 -3.81 -21.26 11.47
CA SER A 118 -3.44 -22.13 10.35
C SER A 118 -1.95 -22.47 10.29
N ASN A 119 -1.10 -21.59 10.87
CA ASN A 119 0.36 -21.78 10.96
C ASN A 119 0.83 -22.44 12.27
N TRP A 120 -0.05 -23.18 12.95
CA TRP A 120 0.21 -23.74 14.27
C TRP A 120 1.42 -24.67 14.37
N ARG A 121 1.83 -25.33 13.27
CA ARG A 121 3.02 -26.17 13.19
C ARG A 121 4.32 -25.41 12.93
N SER A 122 4.21 -24.13 12.62
CA SER A 122 5.39 -23.29 12.33
C SER A 122 6.14 -22.92 13.59
N ALA A 123 7.46 -22.74 13.48
CA ALA A 123 8.27 -22.15 14.55
C ALA A 123 7.82 -20.70 14.88
N THR A 124 7.17 -20.03 13.95
CA THR A 124 6.55 -18.70 14.11
C THR A 124 5.04 -18.81 14.19
N SER A 125 4.53 -19.79 14.97
CA SER A 125 3.09 -19.97 15.19
C SER A 125 2.45 -18.75 15.83
N ASN A 126 1.25 -18.41 15.37
CA ASN A 126 0.45 -17.35 15.99
C ASN A 126 -0.24 -17.81 17.28
N VAL A 127 -0.40 -19.12 17.50
CA VAL A 127 -1.09 -19.66 18.69
C VAL A 127 -0.43 -19.20 19.97
N GLY A 128 -1.19 -18.66 20.93
CA GLY A 128 -0.72 -18.14 22.19
C GLY A 128 -0.14 -16.72 22.15
N GLN A 129 -0.14 -16.07 20.97
CA GLN A 129 0.34 -14.69 20.84
C GLN A 129 -0.78 -13.68 21.14
N ASP A 130 -0.42 -12.58 21.77
CA ASP A 130 -1.30 -11.44 22.04
C ASP A 130 -1.23 -10.42 20.90
N TYR A 131 -2.40 -10.11 20.32
CA TYR A 131 -2.57 -9.14 19.25
C TYR A 131 -3.51 -7.99 19.65
N SER A 132 -3.88 -7.86 20.93
CA SER A 132 -4.83 -6.86 21.45
C SER A 132 -4.48 -5.42 21.08
N PHE A 133 -3.18 -5.12 20.97
CA PHE A 133 -2.66 -3.79 20.60
C PHE A 133 -2.76 -3.46 19.11
N ARG A 134 -3.10 -4.44 18.27
CA ARG A 134 -3.16 -4.24 16.81
C ARG A 134 -4.43 -3.50 16.38
N PRO A 135 -4.34 -2.50 15.50
CA PRO A 135 -5.49 -1.73 15.04
C PRO A 135 -6.63 -2.58 14.48
N TYR A 136 -6.33 -3.61 13.70
CA TYR A 136 -7.36 -4.49 13.15
C TYR A 136 -8.12 -5.27 14.22
N VAL A 137 -7.50 -5.57 15.38
CA VAL A 137 -8.18 -6.22 16.51
C VAL A 137 -9.09 -5.21 17.20
N GLN A 138 -8.57 -4.03 17.55
CA GLN A 138 -9.32 -2.98 18.21
C GLN A 138 -10.51 -2.51 17.37
N GLN A 139 -10.33 -2.30 16.07
CA GLN A 139 -11.40 -1.95 15.14
C GLN A 139 -12.48 -3.03 15.08
N ALA A 140 -12.10 -4.31 14.99
CA ALA A 140 -13.07 -5.40 14.91
C ALA A 140 -13.85 -5.57 16.22
N LEU A 141 -13.22 -5.41 17.38
CA LEU A 141 -13.89 -5.42 18.67
C LEU A 141 -14.90 -4.27 18.79
N ALA A 142 -14.54 -3.07 18.32
CA ALA A 142 -15.39 -1.87 18.43
C ALA A 142 -16.49 -1.83 17.35
N GLN A 143 -16.16 -2.18 16.10
CA GLN A 143 -17.01 -1.94 14.91
C GLN A 143 -17.47 -3.22 14.21
N GLY A 144 -17.04 -4.41 14.68
CA GLY A 144 -17.36 -5.70 14.09
C GLY A 144 -16.39 -6.15 12.99
N ARG A 145 -15.62 -5.25 12.41
CA ARG A 145 -14.61 -5.53 11.38
C ARG A 145 -13.43 -4.58 11.51
N GLY A 146 -12.27 -5.03 11.05
CA GLY A 146 -11.07 -4.22 11.03
C GLY A 146 -10.17 -4.56 9.86
N SER A 147 -9.30 -3.63 9.51
CA SER A 147 -8.29 -3.84 8.49
C SER A 147 -7.03 -3.03 8.81
N PHE A 148 -5.88 -3.56 8.40
CA PHE A 148 -4.61 -2.93 8.71
C PHE A 148 -3.50 -3.51 7.83
N TYR A 149 -2.64 -2.66 7.31
CA TYR A 149 -1.36 -3.10 6.76
C TYR A 149 -0.29 -3.01 7.84
N GLY A 150 0.56 -4.02 7.92
CA GLY A 150 1.72 -3.95 8.81
C GLY A 150 2.60 -5.19 8.72
N ILE A 151 3.73 -5.12 9.40
CA ILE A 151 4.62 -6.26 9.55
C ILE A 151 4.06 -7.17 10.63
N GLY A 152 3.96 -8.47 10.33
CA GLY A 152 3.51 -9.47 11.29
C GLY A 152 4.52 -9.63 12.42
N VAL A 153 4.14 -9.28 13.65
CA VAL A 153 5.05 -9.29 14.81
C VAL A 153 5.62 -10.66 15.13
N THR A 154 4.88 -11.71 14.79
CA THR A 154 5.30 -13.10 15.01
C THR A 154 6.16 -13.62 13.87
N THR A 155 5.81 -13.27 12.63
CA THR A 155 6.43 -13.84 11.42
C THR A 155 7.49 -12.96 10.80
N GLY A 156 7.58 -11.67 11.16
CA GLY A 156 8.44 -10.67 10.51
C GLY A 156 8.04 -10.34 9.06
N VAL A 157 6.99 -10.96 8.54
CA VAL A 157 6.58 -10.81 7.13
C VAL A 157 5.47 -9.76 7.03
N PRO A 158 5.59 -8.76 6.13
CA PRO A 158 4.55 -7.79 5.89
C PRO A 158 3.29 -8.43 5.29
N GLY A 159 2.14 -7.80 5.50
CA GLY A 159 0.88 -8.24 4.94
C GLY A 159 -0.28 -7.31 5.27
N TYR A 160 -1.38 -7.51 4.58
CA TYR A 160 -2.63 -6.84 4.88
C TYR A 160 -3.52 -7.76 5.72
N PHE A 161 -4.00 -7.24 6.84
CA PHE A 161 -4.82 -7.98 7.80
C PHE A 161 -6.26 -7.54 7.66
N LEU A 162 -7.17 -8.50 7.55
CA LEU A 162 -8.61 -8.31 7.65
C LEU A 162 -9.11 -9.09 8.85
N SER A 163 -9.98 -8.49 9.65
CA SER A 163 -10.56 -9.11 10.82
C SER A 163 -12.08 -8.96 10.84
N GLN A 164 -12.76 -9.95 11.37
CA GLN A 164 -14.20 -10.00 11.53
C GLN A 164 -14.55 -10.50 12.93
N ALA A 165 -15.43 -9.79 13.62
CA ALA A 165 -15.93 -10.19 14.93
C ALA A 165 -16.82 -11.44 14.78
N ILE A 166 -16.61 -12.40 15.68
CA ILE A 166 -17.49 -13.56 15.88
C ILE A 166 -18.42 -13.21 17.04
N ARG A 167 -19.73 -13.31 16.81
CA ARG A 167 -20.75 -12.91 17.79
C ARG A 167 -21.65 -14.08 18.15
N ASP A 168 -22.19 -14.03 19.37
CA ASP A 168 -23.26 -14.94 19.78
C ASP A 168 -24.63 -14.49 19.23
N ASP A 169 -25.68 -15.26 19.51
CA ASP A 169 -27.06 -14.98 19.10
C ASP A 169 -27.62 -13.70 19.76
N HIS A 170 -26.99 -13.18 20.81
CA HIS A 170 -27.34 -11.95 21.51
C HIS A 170 -26.54 -10.73 21.01
N GLY A 171 -25.63 -10.95 20.05
CA GLY A 171 -24.78 -9.90 19.47
C GLY A 171 -23.51 -9.59 20.27
N HIS A 172 -23.20 -10.32 21.35
CA HIS A 172 -21.96 -10.13 22.09
C HIS A 172 -20.76 -10.69 21.30
N THR A 173 -19.67 -9.94 21.30
CA THR A 173 -18.44 -10.40 20.63
C THR A 173 -17.75 -11.48 21.46
N LEU A 174 -17.64 -12.67 20.91
CA LEU A 174 -16.96 -13.84 21.49
C LEU A 174 -15.47 -13.81 21.20
N GLY A 175 -15.08 -13.26 20.05
CA GLY A 175 -13.71 -13.19 19.56
C GLY A 175 -13.68 -12.74 18.11
N LEU A 176 -12.57 -13.01 17.44
CA LEU A 176 -12.31 -12.51 16.09
C LEU A 176 -11.70 -13.63 15.22
N VAL A 177 -12.04 -13.64 13.95
CA VAL A 177 -11.23 -14.33 12.93
C VAL A 177 -10.44 -13.28 12.15
N VAL A 178 -9.16 -13.58 11.95
CA VAL A 178 -8.20 -12.69 11.26
C VAL A 178 -7.58 -13.44 10.09
N ILE A 179 -7.58 -12.83 8.92
CA ILE A 179 -6.86 -13.28 7.74
C ILE A 179 -5.70 -12.35 7.44
N LYS A 180 -4.52 -12.91 7.18
CA LYS A 180 -3.39 -12.17 6.64
C LYS A 180 -3.25 -12.46 5.15
N ILE A 181 -3.14 -11.42 4.35
CA ILE A 181 -2.96 -11.46 2.90
C ILE A 181 -1.52 -11.09 2.59
N ALA A 182 -0.82 -11.96 1.88
CA ALA A 182 0.51 -11.67 1.37
C ALA A 182 0.41 -10.81 0.09
N LEU A 183 1.14 -9.71 0.05
CA LEU A 183 1.16 -8.79 -1.10
C LEU A 183 2.44 -8.90 -1.94
N GLN A 184 3.36 -9.80 -1.58
CA GLN A 184 4.64 -9.99 -2.28
C GLN A 184 4.50 -10.45 -3.74
N GLU A 185 3.41 -11.14 -4.07
CA GLU A 185 3.15 -11.52 -5.47
C GLU A 185 2.84 -10.30 -6.33
N LEU A 186 2.07 -9.36 -5.78
CA LEU A 186 1.74 -8.10 -6.45
C LEU A 186 3.01 -7.26 -6.68
N GLU A 187 3.91 -7.19 -5.69
CA GLU A 187 5.19 -6.51 -5.84
C GLU A 187 6.05 -7.13 -6.95
N ARG A 188 6.05 -8.47 -7.06
CA ARG A 188 6.75 -9.17 -8.13
C ARG A 188 6.13 -8.91 -9.52
N GLU A 189 4.82 -8.77 -9.61
CA GLU A 189 4.13 -8.36 -10.84
C GLU A 189 4.53 -6.92 -11.23
N TRP A 190 4.56 -6.00 -10.27
CA TRP A 190 4.98 -4.61 -10.49
C TRP A 190 6.45 -4.47 -10.89
N LEU A 191 7.33 -5.35 -10.37
CA LEU A 191 8.75 -5.34 -10.72
C LEU A 191 9.00 -5.61 -12.23
N GLN A 192 8.05 -6.23 -12.92
CA GLN A 192 8.16 -6.51 -14.36
C GLN A 192 7.79 -5.30 -15.24
N THR A 193 7.31 -4.22 -14.65
CA THR A 193 6.96 -2.99 -15.35
C THR A 193 8.16 -2.03 -15.39
N PRO A 194 8.25 -1.14 -16.38
CA PRO A 194 9.33 -0.14 -16.43
C PRO A 194 9.17 0.95 -15.37
N ASP A 195 7.99 1.08 -14.78
CA ASP A 195 7.67 2.13 -13.83
C ASP A 195 8.04 1.76 -12.39
N ILE A 196 8.35 2.77 -11.59
CA ILE A 196 8.42 2.61 -10.14
C ILE A 196 7.03 2.84 -9.57
N VAL A 197 6.40 1.75 -9.14
CA VAL A 197 5.06 1.75 -8.55
C VAL A 197 5.18 1.65 -7.04
N LEU A 198 4.53 2.58 -6.35
CA LEU A 198 4.54 2.69 -4.90
C LEU A 198 3.11 2.74 -4.36
N ALA A 199 2.88 2.15 -3.18
CA ALA A 199 1.68 2.42 -2.40
C ALA A 199 2.11 2.90 -1.01
N SER A 200 1.48 3.99 -0.53
CA SER A 200 1.73 4.56 0.80
C SER A 200 0.47 4.51 1.65
N ASP A 201 0.65 4.44 2.97
CA ASP A 201 -0.44 4.56 3.93
C ASP A 201 -0.83 6.02 4.20
N ALA A 202 -1.76 6.21 5.15
CA ALA A 202 -2.24 7.54 5.54
C ALA A 202 -1.15 8.44 6.15
N HIS A 203 -0.08 7.85 6.69
CA HIS A 203 1.09 8.58 7.22
C HIS A 203 2.16 8.83 6.14
N GLY A 204 1.87 8.53 4.87
CA GLY A 204 2.82 8.69 3.77
C GLY A 204 3.99 7.69 3.80
N VAL A 205 3.88 6.60 4.56
CA VAL A 205 4.90 5.54 4.55
C VAL A 205 4.69 4.62 3.35
N VAL A 206 5.68 4.50 2.48
CA VAL A 206 5.65 3.57 1.35
C VAL A 206 5.74 2.14 1.89
N PHE A 207 4.65 1.40 1.81
CA PHE A 207 4.56 0.04 2.33
C PHE A 207 4.64 -1.05 1.26
N LEU A 208 4.29 -0.74 0.01
CA LEU A 208 4.50 -1.58 -1.17
C LEU A 208 5.32 -0.81 -2.19
N ALA A 209 6.24 -1.50 -2.84
CA ALA A 209 7.07 -0.91 -3.89
C ALA A 209 7.44 -1.97 -4.92
N SER A 210 7.44 -1.59 -6.21
CA SER A 210 7.97 -2.45 -7.29
C SER A 210 9.48 -2.73 -7.12
N GLN A 211 10.19 -1.88 -6.39
CA GLN A 211 11.61 -2.05 -6.07
C GLN A 211 11.81 -1.94 -4.56
N ASP A 212 12.45 -2.92 -3.93
CA ASP A 212 12.63 -3.01 -2.47
C ASP A 212 13.29 -1.79 -1.83
N ALA A 213 14.21 -1.13 -2.53
CA ALA A 213 14.91 0.05 -2.03
C ALA A 213 13.97 1.24 -1.73
N TRP A 214 12.78 1.26 -2.32
CA TRP A 214 11.77 2.30 -2.14
C TRP A 214 10.80 1.98 -0.99
N ARG A 215 10.81 0.78 -0.45
CA ARG A 215 9.93 0.39 0.66
C ARG A 215 10.39 1.06 1.95
N TYR A 216 9.42 1.43 2.80
CA TYR A 216 9.61 2.12 4.08
C TYR A 216 10.22 3.52 3.95
N ARG A 217 10.01 4.16 2.78
CA ARG A 217 10.30 5.58 2.59
C ARG A 217 9.13 6.43 3.05
N LEU A 218 9.45 7.58 3.61
CA LEU A 218 8.48 8.60 4.02
C LEU A 218 8.33 9.59 2.88
N LEU A 219 7.10 9.74 2.36
CA LEU A 219 6.76 10.77 1.37
C LEU A 219 6.75 12.16 2.00
N GLU A 220 6.40 12.23 3.30
CA GLU A 220 6.38 13.42 4.14
C GLU A 220 6.97 13.10 5.51
N PRO A 221 7.56 14.07 6.22
CA PRO A 221 8.08 13.85 7.57
C PRO A 221 6.93 13.52 8.54
N LEU A 222 7.11 12.50 9.37
CA LEU A 222 6.17 12.16 10.45
C LEU A 222 6.28 13.19 11.58
N ASP A 223 5.14 13.56 12.15
CA ASP A 223 5.09 14.27 13.42
C ASP A 223 5.27 13.34 14.62
N ASP A 224 5.27 13.87 15.83
CA ASP A 224 5.51 13.09 17.05
C ASP A 224 4.32 12.17 17.40
N GLU A 225 3.09 12.57 17.07
CA GLU A 225 1.88 11.78 17.29
C GLU A 225 1.85 10.58 16.35
N GLU A 226 2.11 10.78 15.07
CA GLU A 226 2.23 9.73 14.06
C GLU A 226 3.33 8.72 14.39
N ARG A 227 4.50 9.20 14.86
CA ARG A 227 5.59 8.32 15.32
C ARG A 227 5.16 7.47 16.51
N SER A 228 4.46 8.07 17.46
CA SER A 228 3.97 7.40 18.65
C SER A 228 2.94 6.31 18.27
N GLU A 229 2.02 6.62 17.35
CA GLU A 229 1.03 5.66 16.83
C GLU A 229 1.70 4.48 16.12
N LEU A 230 2.60 4.74 15.18
CA LEU A 230 3.33 3.69 14.46
C LEU A 230 4.13 2.79 15.41
N THR A 231 4.68 3.36 16.49
CA THR A 231 5.42 2.63 17.53
C THR A 231 4.48 1.78 18.38
N ALA A 232 3.38 2.36 18.88
CA ALA A 232 2.39 1.67 19.73
C ALA A 232 1.74 0.50 18.98
N THR A 233 1.40 0.69 17.72
CA THR A 233 0.82 -0.34 16.86
C THR A 233 1.85 -1.33 16.31
N ARG A 234 3.14 -1.04 16.43
CA ARG A 234 4.25 -1.80 15.82
C ARG A 234 4.04 -2.03 14.32
N GLN A 235 3.47 -1.04 13.61
CA GLN A 235 3.06 -1.19 12.22
C GLN A 235 4.21 -1.63 11.33
N TYR A 236 5.34 -0.98 11.45
CA TYR A 236 6.55 -1.26 10.68
C TYR A 236 7.64 -1.97 11.49
N SER A 237 7.35 -2.38 12.75
CA SER A 237 8.33 -3.00 13.65
C SER A 237 9.60 -2.13 13.76
N ASP A 238 10.78 -2.75 13.57
CA ASP A 238 12.06 -2.05 13.66
C ASP A 238 12.59 -1.56 12.30
N GLN A 239 11.71 -1.44 11.28
CA GLN A 239 12.15 -0.96 9.98
C GLN A 239 12.55 0.52 10.04
N PRO A 240 13.73 0.87 9.51
CA PRO A 240 14.15 2.26 9.45
C PRO A 240 13.30 3.02 8.42
N LEU A 241 12.44 3.91 8.92
CA LEU A 241 11.68 4.81 8.07
C LEU A 241 12.59 5.98 7.66
N ARG A 242 12.91 6.06 6.37
CA ARG A 242 13.82 7.06 5.81
C ARG A 242 13.06 8.04 4.91
N PRO A 243 13.39 9.33 4.94
CA PRO A 243 12.79 10.31 4.03
C PRO A 243 13.00 9.92 2.56
N LEU A 244 11.97 10.14 1.75
CA LEU A 244 12.11 10.16 0.30
C LEU A 244 12.30 11.61 -0.14
N GLU A 245 13.53 11.98 -0.43
CA GLU A 245 13.85 13.34 -0.82
C GLU A 245 13.61 13.53 -2.30
N LEU A 246 12.54 14.26 -2.63
CA LEU A 246 12.17 14.63 -3.98
C LEU A 246 12.14 16.16 -4.11
N ARG A 247 12.72 16.68 -5.19
CA ARG A 247 12.54 18.06 -5.59
C ARG A 247 11.51 18.13 -6.71
N VAL A 248 10.46 18.90 -6.52
CA VAL A 248 9.48 19.20 -7.57
C VAL A 248 10.04 20.30 -8.44
N ASP A 249 10.33 19.99 -9.69
CA ASP A 249 10.84 20.94 -10.69
C ASP A 249 9.66 21.62 -11.42
N ASP A 250 8.52 20.92 -11.62
CA ASP A 250 7.33 21.45 -12.31
C ASP A 250 6.05 20.71 -11.88
N ARG A 251 4.89 21.34 -12.08
CA ARG A 251 3.56 20.80 -11.80
C ARG A 251 2.69 20.90 -13.05
N LEU A 252 1.99 19.80 -13.36
CA LEU A 252 1.07 19.72 -14.49
C LEU A 252 -0.36 19.96 -14.02
N ASP A 253 -1.22 20.46 -14.93
CA ASP A 253 -2.62 20.80 -14.64
C ASP A 253 -3.48 19.59 -14.19
N ASN A 254 -3.09 18.37 -14.61
CA ASN A 254 -3.75 17.13 -14.22
C ASN A 254 -3.23 16.52 -12.90
N GLY A 255 -2.50 17.29 -12.10
CA GLY A 255 -1.93 16.86 -10.81
C GLY A 255 -0.58 16.14 -10.90
N GLY A 256 -0.09 15.88 -12.11
CA GLY A 256 1.25 15.33 -12.32
C GLY A 256 2.34 16.30 -11.88
N ARG A 257 3.47 15.74 -11.44
CA ARG A 257 4.64 16.51 -11.02
C ARG A 257 5.88 15.99 -11.73
N LEU A 258 6.71 16.87 -12.25
CA LEU A 258 8.06 16.52 -12.66
C LEU A 258 8.96 16.62 -11.43
N VAL A 259 9.54 15.52 -11.04
CA VAL A 259 10.36 15.43 -9.84
C VAL A 259 11.79 15.02 -10.17
N ARG A 260 12.69 15.38 -9.29
CA ARG A 260 14.07 14.91 -9.29
C ARG A 260 14.35 14.21 -7.97
N LEU A 261 14.87 13.00 -8.03
CA LEU A 261 15.29 12.23 -6.85
C LEU A 261 16.57 12.85 -6.29
N LEU A 262 16.58 13.13 -4.97
CA LEU A 262 17.72 13.63 -4.22
C LEU A 262 18.29 12.60 -3.26
N SER A 263 17.49 11.56 -2.88
CA SER A 263 17.95 10.48 -1.99
C SER A 263 19.11 9.71 -2.63
N ALA A 264 20.32 9.89 -2.08
CA ALA A 264 21.55 9.32 -2.62
C ALA A 264 21.66 7.79 -2.42
N ASP A 265 20.88 7.24 -1.50
CA ASP A 265 20.84 5.82 -1.14
C ASP A 265 19.82 5.02 -1.97
N LEU A 266 19.13 5.66 -2.93
CA LEU A 266 18.26 5.02 -3.90
C LEU A 266 18.94 4.92 -5.27
N PRO A 267 18.54 3.92 -6.10
CA PRO A 267 18.98 3.88 -7.48
C PRO A 267 18.68 5.20 -8.20
N PRO A 268 19.63 5.79 -8.92
CA PRO A 268 19.43 7.07 -9.56
C PRO A 268 18.36 6.99 -10.64
N LEU A 269 17.47 7.97 -10.68
CA LEU A 269 16.54 8.15 -11.79
C LEU A 269 17.20 8.96 -12.91
N PRO A 270 16.88 8.67 -14.18
CA PRO A 270 17.41 9.44 -15.31
C PRO A 270 16.80 10.86 -15.30
N GLY A 271 17.57 11.85 -14.82
CA GLY A 271 17.20 13.26 -14.86
C GLY A 271 15.93 13.60 -14.08
N ARG A 272 14.86 14.02 -14.79
CA ARG A 272 13.52 14.29 -14.22
C ARG A 272 12.59 13.12 -14.50
N ALA A 273 11.80 12.74 -13.49
CA ALA A 273 10.78 11.72 -13.59
C ALA A 273 9.38 12.32 -13.45
N LEU A 274 8.41 11.75 -14.12
CA LEU A 274 7.01 12.09 -13.96
C LEU A 274 6.46 11.33 -12.74
N TRP A 275 5.89 12.07 -11.79
CA TRP A 275 5.28 11.56 -10.58
C TRP A 275 3.78 11.79 -10.62
N GLN A 276 3.00 10.73 -10.43
CA GLN A 276 1.54 10.76 -10.31
C GLN A 276 1.11 10.08 -9.02
N THR A 277 0.04 10.59 -8.41
CA THR A 277 -0.57 10.00 -7.22
C THR A 277 -2.08 9.87 -7.40
N GLN A 278 -2.66 8.82 -6.83
CA GLN A 278 -4.08 8.56 -6.85
C GLN A 278 -4.49 7.90 -5.54
N PRO A 279 -5.57 8.37 -4.87
CA PRO A 279 -6.13 7.67 -3.73
C PRO A 279 -6.65 6.29 -4.13
N LEU A 280 -6.45 5.28 -3.27
CA LEU A 280 -7.03 3.96 -3.47
C LEU A 280 -8.43 3.90 -2.85
N PRO A 281 -9.52 3.79 -3.63
CA PRO A 281 -10.89 3.78 -3.11
C PRO A 281 -11.13 2.67 -2.08
N GLY A 282 -11.80 3.01 -0.97
CA GLY A 282 -12.15 2.06 0.07
C GLY A 282 -11.00 1.66 1.01
N THR A 283 -9.87 2.34 0.92
CA THR A 283 -8.72 2.19 1.82
C THR A 283 -8.25 3.59 2.28
N PRO A 284 -7.45 3.69 3.35
CA PRO A 284 -6.80 4.94 3.75
C PRO A 284 -5.50 5.23 2.95
N TRP A 285 -5.35 4.68 1.77
CA TRP A 285 -4.13 4.70 0.94
C TRP A 285 -4.26 5.58 -0.29
#